data_e76009cf08684ad1da2243a32ed26018
#
_entry.id   e76009cf08684ad1da2243a32ed26018
#
_cell.length_a   1.000
_cell.length_b   1.000
_cell.length_c   1.000
_cell.angle_alpha   90.00
_cell.angle_beta   90.00
_cell.angle_gamma   90.00
#
_symmetry.space_group_name_H-M   'P 1'
#
loop_
_entity.id
_entity.type
_entity.pdbx_description
1 polymer ?
#
loop_
_entity_poly.entity_id
_entity_poly.type
_entity_poly.pdbx_seq_one_letter_code
_entity_poly.pdbx_strand_id
1 'polypeptide(L)'
;RVPAFGTAITPGTQVTKTIDFGTTGCPLPNGNVVKGQIIITFVFNPGATSHTINYQFVDFYHNAIKYEGNKTFTRTMTTATATSPSHPIVTMNMDMTATFPNGNSYHRVGQRVREIIAGFDTPALLADNVYQVTGSWTTTFPNTTIQTSTITTPLQVKMSCMAVNKPLIVSGVIS
;
A
#
# COMPACT_ATOMS: atom_id res chain seq x y z
N ARG A 1 -10.16 16.84 -6.61
CA ARG A 1 -10.05 17.48 -7.94
C ARG A 1 -8.55 17.61 -8.23
N VAL A 2 -8.04 17.02 -9.30
CA VAL A 2 -6.66 17.26 -9.74
C VAL A 2 -6.63 18.66 -10.36
N PRO A 3 -5.66 19.53 -9.99
CA PRO A 3 -5.50 20.81 -10.67
C PRO A 3 -5.39 20.61 -12.18
N ALA A 4 -5.86 21.58 -12.97
CA ALA A 4 -5.71 21.55 -14.41
C ALA A 4 -4.22 21.41 -14.78
N PHE A 5 -3.94 20.69 -15.87
CA PHE A 5 -2.58 20.49 -16.36
C PHE A 5 -1.88 21.85 -16.53
N GLY A 6 -0.70 22.01 -15.91
CA GLY A 6 0.05 23.26 -15.95
C GLY A 6 -0.22 24.24 -14.80
N THR A 7 -1.16 23.96 -13.88
CA THR A 7 -1.36 24.79 -12.70
C THR A 7 -0.28 24.46 -11.66
N ALA A 8 0.53 25.45 -11.25
CA ALA A 8 1.49 25.28 -10.18
C ALA A 8 0.74 25.04 -8.85
N ILE A 9 1.12 23.99 -8.12
CA ILE A 9 0.59 23.69 -6.79
C ILE A 9 1.56 24.30 -5.78
N THR A 10 1.06 25.15 -4.87
CA THR A 10 1.87 25.74 -3.82
C THR A 10 2.26 24.67 -2.78
N PRO A 11 3.52 24.60 -2.33
CA PRO A 11 3.92 23.75 -1.23
C PRO A 11 3.04 23.95 0.01
N GLY A 12 2.63 22.86 0.68
CA GLY A 12 1.69 22.88 1.80
C GLY A 12 0.22 22.70 1.39
N THR A 13 -0.10 22.71 0.08
CA THR A 13 -1.47 22.50 -0.39
C THR A 13 -1.88 21.03 -0.24
N GLN A 14 -3.06 20.80 0.37
CA GLN A 14 -3.68 19.48 0.36
C GLN A 14 -4.26 19.18 -1.02
N VAL A 15 -3.84 18.07 -1.59
CA VAL A 15 -4.33 17.55 -2.88
C VAL A 15 -5.24 16.35 -2.62
N THR A 16 -6.41 16.34 -3.24
CA THR A 16 -7.34 15.22 -3.23
C THR A 16 -7.55 14.72 -4.65
N LYS A 17 -7.37 13.41 -4.86
CA LYS A 17 -7.67 12.72 -6.12
C LYS A 17 -8.70 11.64 -5.85
N THR A 18 -9.79 11.63 -6.59
CA THR A 18 -10.78 10.55 -6.58
C THR A 18 -10.60 9.68 -7.82
N ILE A 19 -10.45 8.39 -7.60
CA ILE A 19 -10.57 7.38 -8.66
C ILE A 19 -11.98 6.83 -8.53
N ASP A 20 -12.81 7.08 -9.55
CA ASP A 20 -14.20 6.65 -9.59
C ASP A 20 -14.36 5.54 -10.64
N PHE A 21 -14.74 4.35 -10.19
CA PHE A 21 -15.00 3.17 -11.03
C PHE A 21 -16.50 3.03 -11.37
N GLY A 22 -17.33 3.99 -10.94
CA GLY A 22 -18.78 3.97 -11.12
C GLY A 22 -19.49 2.98 -10.21
N THR A 23 -20.80 2.94 -10.35
CA THR A 23 -21.69 2.07 -9.54
C THR A 23 -21.94 0.71 -10.18
N THR A 24 -21.88 0.61 -11.50
CA THR A 24 -22.10 -0.64 -12.25
C THR A 24 -20.89 -1.55 -12.25
N GLY A 25 -19.70 -0.98 -12.11
CA GLY A 25 -18.42 -1.69 -12.11
C GLY A 25 -17.63 -1.52 -13.41
N CYS A 26 -16.31 -1.51 -13.26
CA CYS A 26 -15.33 -1.40 -14.33
C CYS A 26 -14.56 -2.72 -14.42
N PRO A 27 -14.59 -3.45 -15.56
CA PRO A 27 -13.80 -4.65 -15.75
C PRO A 27 -12.32 -4.30 -15.90
N LEU A 28 -11.45 -5.04 -15.21
CA LEU A 28 -10.01 -4.94 -15.33
C LEU A 28 -9.47 -5.97 -16.34
N PRO A 29 -8.27 -5.75 -16.92
CA PRO A 29 -7.67 -6.67 -17.89
C PRO A 29 -7.47 -8.11 -17.37
N ASN A 30 -7.38 -8.29 -16.05
CA ASN A 30 -7.23 -9.60 -15.41
C ASN A 30 -8.57 -10.30 -15.12
N GLY A 31 -9.69 -9.79 -15.63
CA GLY A 31 -11.03 -10.35 -15.45
C GLY A 31 -11.73 -9.97 -14.14
N ASN A 32 -11.06 -9.26 -13.24
CA ASN A 32 -11.72 -8.74 -12.04
C ASN A 32 -12.59 -7.52 -12.37
N VAL A 33 -13.60 -7.26 -11.55
CA VAL A 33 -14.48 -6.09 -11.65
C VAL A 33 -14.33 -5.24 -10.39
N VAL A 34 -14.13 -3.94 -10.57
CA VAL A 34 -14.07 -2.97 -9.47
C VAL A 34 -15.20 -1.94 -9.63
N LYS A 35 -15.78 -1.48 -8.52
CA LYS A 35 -16.76 -0.38 -8.48
C LYS A 35 -16.59 0.46 -7.23
N GLY A 36 -17.25 1.63 -7.20
CA GLY A 36 -17.12 2.60 -6.11
C GLY A 36 -15.93 3.50 -6.28
N GLN A 37 -15.42 4.07 -5.20
CA GLN A 37 -14.41 5.12 -5.26
C GLN A 37 -13.23 4.84 -4.33
N ILE A 38 -12.04 5.30 -4.76
CA ILE A 38 -10.85 5.42 -3.91
C ILE A 38 -10.49 6.91 -3.86
N ILE A 39 -10.54 7.50 -2.67
CA ILE A 39 -10.15 8.88 -2.43
C ILE A 39 -8.71 8.87 -1.92
N ILE A 40 -7.83 9.58 -2.62
CA ILE A 40 -6.41 9.71 -2.31
C ILE A 40 -6.15 11.14 -1.88
N THR A 41 -5.60 11.35 -0.67
CA THR A 41 -5.23 12.66 -0.17
C THR A 41 -3.77 12.69 0.26
N PHE A 42 -3.10 13.79 -0.06
CA PHE A 42 -1.73 14.07 0.38
C PHE A 42 -1.47 15.57 0.42
N VAL A 43 -0.46 15.98 1.16
CA VAL A 43 0.04 17.37 1.14
C VAL A 43 1.17 17.46 0.13
N PHE A 44 1.04 18.34 -0.85
CA PHE A 44 2.10 18.62 -1.81
C PHE A 44 3.20 19.43 -1.12
N ASN A 45 4.32 18.81 -0.84
CA ASN A 45 5.50 19.46 -0.28
C ASN A 45 6.77 18.75 -0.78
N PRO A 46 7.31 19.14 -1.94
CA PRO A 46 8.45 18.45 -2.56
C PRO A 46 9.75 18.54 -1.73
N GLY A 47 9.87 19.52 -0.83
CA GLY A 47 11.01 19.66 0.09
C GLY A 47 10.88 18.91 1.41
N ALA A 48 9.76 18.19 1.65
CA ALA A 48 9.57 17.48 2.89
C ALA A 48 10.44 16.22 2.96
N THR A 49 10.95 15.91 4.14
CA THR A 49 11.69 14.67 4.43
C THR A 49 10.76 13.46 4.60
N SER A 50 9.47 13.72 4.78
CA SER A 50 8.42 12.70 4.93
C SER A 50 7.24 13.03 4.03
N HIS A 51 6.74 12.05 3.30
CA HIS A 51 5.58 12.16 2.44
C HIS A 51 4.53 11.14 2.83
N THR A 52 3.35 11.62 3.21
CA THR A 52 2.22 10.77 3.61
C THR A 52 1.11 10.86 2.58
N ILE A 53 0.60 9.68 2.17
CA ILE A 53 -0.54 9.53 1.26
C ILE A 53 -1.60 8.70 1.98
N ASN A 54 -2.83 9.21 2.04
CA ASN A 54 -3.98 8.51 2.60
C ASN A 54 -4.88 8.01 1.49
N TYR A 55 -5.36 6.79 1.64
CA TYR A 55 -6.34 6.14 0.77
C TYR A 55 -7.58 5.83 1.60
N GLN A 56 -8.72 6.33 1.17
CA GLN A 56 -10.04 6.02 1.72
C GLN A 56 -10.86 5.27 0.68
N PHE A 57 -11.51 4.20 1.09
CA PHE A 57 -12.36 3.39 0.24
C PHE A 57 -13.82 3.73 0.50
N VAL A 58 -14.56 4.16 -0.54
CA VAL A 58 -15.96 4.59 -0.44
C VAL A 58 -16.78 3.72 -1.37
N ASP A 59 -17.68 2.92 -0.78
CA ASP A 59 -18.48 1.93 -1.51
C ASP A 59 -17.67 1.13 -2.54
N PHE A 60 -16.41 0.84 -2.17
CA PHE A 60 -15.47 0.19 -3.06
C PHE A 60 -15.63 -1.33 -2.99
N TYR A 61 -15.78 -1.92 -4.15
CA TYR A 61 -15.84 -3.38 -4.31
C TYR A 61 -14.75 -3.86 -5.26
N HIS A 62 -14.15 -4.97 -4.91
CA HIS A 62 -13.34 -5.78 -5.81
C HIS A 62 -14.06 -7.12 -5.98
N ASN A 63 -14.60 -7.34 -7.18
CA ASN A 63 -15.60 -8.37 -7.44
C ASN A 63 -16.83 -8.17 -6.52
N ALA A 64 -17.22 -9.20 -5.79
CA ALA A 64 -18.36 -9.16 -4.88
C ALA A 64 -18.00 -8.77 -3.44
N ILE A 65 -16.73 -8.51 -3.14
CA ILE A 65 -16.26 -8.19 -1.77
C ILE A 65 -16.21 -6.67 -1.62
N LYS A 66 -16.91 -6.14 -0.61
CA LYS A 66 -16.85 -4.73 -0.23
C LYS A 66 -15.64 -4.48 0.65
N TYR A 67 -14.91 -3.40 0.36
CA TYR A 67 -13.79 -2.93 1.17
C TYR A 67 -14.09 -1.52 1.68
N GLU A 68 -13.96 -1.33 2.98
CA GLU A 68 -14.18 -0.05 3.67
C GLU A 68 -12.99 0.22 4.59
N GLY A 69 -12.76 1.51 4.90
CA GLY A 69 -11.67 1.92 5.79
C GLY A 69 -10.58 2.70 5.10
N ASN A 70 -9.40 2.70 5.71
CA ASN A 70 -8.31 3.57 5.31
C ASN A 70 -6.98 2.84 5.25
N LYS A 71 -6.11 3.29 4.34
CA LYS A 71 -4.69 2.96 4.33
C LYS A 71 -3.87 4.25 4.25
N THR A 72 -2.82 4.31 5.06
CA THR A 72 -1.89 5.43 5.04
C THR A 72 -0.50 4.90 4.70
N PHE A 73 0.15 5.53 3.73
CA PHE A 73 1.53 5.23 3.36
C PHE A 73 2.38 6.45 3.67
N THR A 74 3.40 6.28 4.52
CA THR A 74 4.37 7.32 4.84
C THR A 74 5.73 6.89 4.33
N ARG A 75 6.28 7.65 3.37
CA ARG A 75 7.63 7.44 2.85
C ARG A 75 8.58 8.39 3.56
N THR A 76 9.65 7.83 4.11
CA THR A 76 10.79 8.56 4.68
C THR A 76 12.09 8.02 4.09
N MET A 77 13.21 8.63 4.47
CA MET A 77 14.56 8.13 4.15
C MET A 77 15.19 7.56 5.41
N THR A 78 15.94 6.46 5.29
CA THR A 78 16.77 5.95 6.38
C THR A 78 17.93 6.90 6.65
N THR A 79 18.50 6.83 7.85
CA THR A 79 19.79 7.50 8.12
C THR A 79 20.91 6.75 7.41
N ALA A 80 21.79 7.48 6.73
CA ALA A 80 22.98 6.88 6.15
C ALA A 80 23.92 6.33 7.25
N THR A 81 24.51 5.18 6.99
CA THR A 81 25.51 4.53 7.84
C THR A 81 26.83 4.38 7.07
N ALA A 82 27.89 3.93 7.72
CA ALA A 82 29.18 3.67 7.05
C ALA A 82 29.09 2.59 5.95
N THR A 83 28.08 1.70 6.04
CA THR A 83 27.93 0.55 5.13
C THR A 83 26.70 0.62 4.24
N SER A 84 25.81 1.59 4.46
CA SER A 84 24.57 1.76 3.69
C SER A 84 24.22 3.23 3.53
N PRO A 85 24.11 3.74 2.30
CA PRO A 85 23.63 5.09 2.05
C PRO A 85 22.16 5.25 2.45
N SER A 86 21.70 6.48 2.61
CA SER A 86 20.30 6.78 2.86
C SER A 86 19.44 6.29 1.71
N HIS A 87 18.37 5.56 2.02
CA HIS A 87 17.47 4.97 1.04
C HIS A 87 16.00 5.00 1.52
N PRO A 88 15.03 4.82 0.62
CA PRO A 88 13.61 4.91 0.96
C PRO A 88 13.13 3.78 1.87
N ILE A 89 12.32 4.18 2.87
CA ILE A 89 11.53 3.28 3.71
C ILE A 89 10.07 3.75 3.68
N VAL A 90 9.14 2.82 3.58
CA VAL A 90 7.70 3.10 3.51
C VAL A 90 6.98 2.35 4.62
N THR A 91 6.34 3.11 5.50
CA THR A 91 5.44 2.57 6.52
C THR A 91 4.00 2.63 5.99
N MET A 92 3.32 1.49 5.98
CA MET A 92 1.89 1.39 5.67
C MET A 92 1.13 1.06 6.95
N ASN A 93 0.19 1.93 7.33
CA ASN A 93 -0.83 1.61 8.32
C ASN A 93 -2.13 1.29 7.60
N MET A 94 -2.87 0.32 8.10
CA MET A 94 -4.18 -0.04 7.57
C MET A 94 -5.19 -0.23 8.69
N ASP A 95 -6.41 0.20 8.41
CA ASP A 95 -7.62 -0.05 9.18
C ASP A 95 -8.71 -0.32 8.15
N MET A 96 -8.99 -1.61 7.88
CA MET A 96 -9.77 -2.04 6.74
C MET A 96 -10.77 -3.13 7.15
N THR A 97 -11.99 -3.00 6.63
CA THR A 97 -13.02 -4.05 6.70
C THR A 97 -13.27 -4.62 5.30
N ALA A 98 -13.30 -5.94 5.20
CA ALA A 98 -13.72 -6.66 4.01
C ALA A 98 -15.03 -7.41 4.32
N THR A 99 -16.11 -7.07 3.61
CA THR A 99 -17.42 -7.70 3.76
C THR A 99 -17.73 -8.56 2.53
N PHE A 100 -17.97 -9.84 2.76
CA PHE A 100 -18.28 -10.84 1.75
C PHE A 100 -19.78 -10.87 1.43
N PRO A 101 -20.20 -11.43 0.27
CA PRO A 101 -21.62 -11.50 -0.12
C PRO A 101 -22.52 -12.28 0.86
N ASN A 102 -21.96 -13.20 1.63
CA ASN A 102 -22.68 -13.94 2.68
C ASN A 102 -22.85 -13.15 3.98
N GLY A 103 -22.46 -11.87 4.02
CA GLY A 103 -22.55 -10.99 5.18
C GLY A 103 -21.38 -11.12 6.16
N ASN A 104 -20.44 -12.04 5.97
CA ASN A 104 -19.28 -12.16 6.83
C ASN A 104 -18.35 -10.97 6.63
N SER A 105 -17.98 -10.32 7.73
CA SER A 105 -17.04 -9.18 7.74
C SER A 105 -15.77 -9.54 8.50
N TYR A 106 -14.64 -9.13 7.92
CA TYR A 106 -13.31 -9.27 8.52
C TYR A 106 -12.70 -7.89 8.67
N HIS A 107 -12.40 -7.50 9.90
CA HIS A 107 -11.75 -6.23 10.19
C HIS A 107 -10.28 -6.45 10.46
N ARG A 108 -9.41 -5.72 9.75
CA ARG A 108 -7.95 -5.84 9.88
C ARG A 108 -7.32 -4.50 10.16
N VAL A 109 -6.58 -4.44 11.29
CA VAL A 109 -5.78 -3.29 11.69
C VAL A 109 -4.33 -3.72 11.82
N GLY A 110 -3.41 -2.91 11.32
CA GLY A 110 -1.99 -3.21 11.46
C GLY A 110 -1.07 -2.30 10.69
N GLN A 111 0.22 -2.64 10.79
CA GLN A 111 1.29 -1.89 10.17
C GLN A 111 2.22 -2.82 9.42
N ARG A 112 2.71 -2.38 8.27
CA ARG A 112 3.81 -2.99 7.54
C ARG A 112 4.84 -1.93 7.18
N VAL A 113 6.11 -2.28 7.34
CA VAL A 113 7.23 -1.45 6.93
C VAL A 113 7.93 -2.15 5.78
N ARG A 114 8.09 -1.44 4.66
CA ARG A 114 8.82 -1.90 3.50
C ARG A 114 10.04 -1.02 3.29
N GLU A 115 11.20 -1.61 3.38
CA GLU A 115 12.49 -0.99 3.14
C GLU A 115 13.10 -1.57 1.85
N ILE A 116 13.65 -0.71 1.00
CA ILE A 116 14.44 -1.15 -0.15
C ILE A 116 15.87 -1.39 0.32
N ILE A 117 16.35 -2.63 0.24
CA ILE A 117 17.66 -3.03 0.75
C ILE A 117 18.71 -3.25 -0.36
N ALA A 118 18.28 -3.27 -1.63
CA ALA A 118 19.14 -3.29 -2.80
C ALA A 118 18.44 -2.66 -4.00
N GLY A 119 19.20 -2.12 -4.97
CA GLY A 119 18.69 -1.50 -6.19
C GLY A 119 18.20 -0.06 -6.01
N PHE A 120 18.39 0.55 -4.85
CA PHE A 120 17.93 1.92 -4.60
C PHE A 120 18.80 3.00 -5.26
N ASP A 121 19.99 2.65 -5.72
CA ASP A 121 20.93 3.49 -6.48
C ASP A 121 20.75 3.40 -8.00
N THR A 122 19.90 2.50 -8.47
CA THR A 122 19.57 2.27 -9.88
C THR A 122 18.08 2.50 -10.18
N PRO A 123 17.53 3.71 -10.03
CA PRO A 123 16.09 3.98 -10.04
C PRO A 123 15.39 3.62 -11.36
N ALA A 124 16.13 3.54 -12.46
CA ALA A 124 15.59 3.12 -13.77
C ALA A 124 15.53 1.60 -13.95
N LEU A 125 16.17 0.80 -13.08
CA LEU A 125 16.26 -0.65 -13.17
C LEU A 125 15.49 -1.32 -12.03
N LEU A 126 14.17 -1.45 -12.18
CA LEU A 126 13.33 -2.05 -11.13
C LEU A 126 13.63 -3.52 -10.85
N ALA A 127 14.25 -4.23 -11.80
CA ALA A 127 14.49 -5.68 -11.70
C ALA A 127 15.53 -6.05 -10.63
N ASP A 128 16.44 -5.15 -10.26
CA ASP A 128 17.46 -5.37 -9.22
C ASP A 128 16.97 -4.99 -7.81
N ASN A 129 15.78 -4.42 -7.71
CA ASN A 129 15.23 -4.03 -6.43
C ASN A 129 14.93 -5.23 -5.55
N VAL A 130 15.44 -5.18 -4.32
CA VAL A 130 15.10 -6.10 -3.24
C VAL A 130 14.50 -5.30 -2.09
N TYR A 131 13.33 -5.75 -1.64
CA TYR A 131 12.68 -5.16 -0.48
C TYR A 131 12.67 -6.13 0.68
N GLN A 132 12.78 -5.57 1.88
CA GLN A 132 12.51 -6.25 3.14
C GLN A 132 11.18 -5.73 3.68
N VAL A 133 10.31 -6.66 4.13
CA VAL A 133 9.02 -6.29 4.73
C VAL A 133 8.94 -6.85 6.13
N THR A 134 8.59 -6.00 7.09
CA THR A 134 8.32 -6.31 8.50
C THR A 134 6.95 -5.79 8.90
N GLY A 135 6.47 -6.16 10.08
CA GLY A 135 5.23 -5.63 10.64
C GLY A 135 4.33 -6.69 11.25
N SER A 136 3.17 -6.22 11.73
CA SER A 136 2.15 -7.08 12.34
C SER A 136 0.76 -6.52 12.08
N TRP A 137 -0.24 -7.36 12.22
CA TRP A 137 -1.65 -6.98 12.11
C TRP A 137 -2.53 -7.89 12.94
N THR A 138 -3.66 -7.36 13.38
CA THR A 138 -4.74 -8.14 13.96
C THR A 138 -5.88 -8.26 12.95
N THR A 139 -6.54 -9.39 12.95
CA THR A 139 -7.77 -9.62 12.18
C THR A 139 -8.87 -10.05 13.15
N THR A 140 -9.96 -9.30 13.16
CA THR A 140 -11.20 -9.68 13.85
C THR A 140 -12.09 -10.41 12.86
N PHE A 141 -12.47 -11.62 13.21
CA PHE A 141 -13.32 -12.50 12.41
C PHE A 141 -14.82 -12.25 12.66
N PRO A 142 -15.74 -12.73 11.81
CA PRO A 142 -17.19 -12.56 12.00
C PRO A 142 -17.72 -13.09 13.34
N ASN A 143 -17.07 -14.11 13.89
CA ASN A 143 -17.39 -14.67 15.21
C ASN A 143 -16.72 -13.93 16.37
N THR A 144 -16.22 -12.72 16.14
CA THR A 144 -15.49 -11.87 17.09
C THR A 144 -14.13 -12.38 17.56
N THR A 145 -13.68 -13.54 17.08
CA THR A 145 -12.33 -14.02 17.36
C THR A 145 -11.28 -13.07 16.79
N ILE A 146 -10.23 -12.82 17.53
CA ILE A 146 -9.11 -11.97 17.12
C ILE A 146 -7.88 -12.85 16.90
N GLN A 147 -7.26 -12.72 15.74
CA GLN A 147 -5.98 -13.33 15.42
C GLN A 147 -4.94 -12.25 15.18
N THR A 148 -3.79 -12.37 15.83
CA THR A 148 -2.62 -11.54 15.56
C THR A 148 -1.66 -12.31 14.66
N SER A 149 -1.16 -11.63 13.62
CA SER A 149 -0.11 -12.17 12.74
C SER A 149 1.08 -11.23 12.79
N THR A 150 2.28 -11.78 12.91
CA THR A 150 3.54 -11.02 12.96
C THR A 150 4.53 -11.60 11.98
N ILE A 151 5.20 -10.73 11.25
CA ILE A 151 6.35 -11.13 10.42
C ILE A 151 7.54 -11.32 11.37
N THR A 152 7.82 -12.56 11.72
CA THR A 152 8.87 -12.94 12.70
C THR A 152 10.25 -13.03 12.05
N THR A 153 10.29 -13.40 10.76
CA THR A 153 11.48 -13.27 9.92
C THR A 153 11.10 -12.37 8.75
N PRO A 154 11.83 -11.27 8.50
CA PRO A 154 11.48 -10.33 7.45
C PRO A 154 11.25 -11.01 6.10
N LEU A 155 10.14 -10.63 5.43
CA LEU A 155 9.85 -11.13 4.09
C LEU A 155 10.79 -10.45 3.10
N GLN A 156 11.46 -11.21 2.27
CA GLN A 156 12.22 -10.66 1.13
C GLN A 156 11.38 -10.72 -0.15
N VAL A 157 11.31 -9.58 -0.82
CA VAL A 157 10.59 -9.39 -2.09
C VAL A 157 11.62 -9.03 -3.15
N LYS A 158 11.80 -9.90 -4.16
CA LYS A 158 12.75 -9.68 -5.27
C LYS A 158 12.01 -9.35 -6.55
N MET A 159 12.25 -8.16 -7.09
CA MET A 159 11.59 -7.71 -8.33
C MET A 159 12.07 -8.46 -9.57
N SER A 160 13.27 -9.05 -9.56
CA SER A 160 13.77 -9.93 -10.62
C SER A 160 12.85 -11.14 -10.89
N CYS A 161 12.08 -11.58 -9.89
CA CYS A 161 11.14 -12.69 -10.05
C CYS A 161 9.99 -12.36 -11.02
N MET A 162 9.65 -11.08 -11.23
CA MET A 162 8.62 -10.67 -12.21
C MET A 162 8.99 -11.07 -13.63
N ALA A 163 10.25 -10.89 -14.01
CA ALA A 163 10.73 -11.19 -15.36
C ALA A 163 10.63 -12.68 -15.72
N VAL A 164 10.61 -13.56 -14.72
CA VAL A 164 10.53 -15.02 -14.88
C VAL A 164 9.21 -15.59 -14.36
N ASN A 165 8.22 -14.75 -14.13
CA ASN A 165 6.88 -15.12 -13.67
C ASN A 165 6.87 -16.02 -12.41
N LYS A 166 7.76 -15.73 -11.45
CA LYS A 166 7.86 -16.40 -10.15
C LYS A 166 7.28 -15.53 -9.03
N PRO A 167 6.86 -16.13 -7.89
CA PRO A 167 6.44 -15.38 -6.72
C PRO A 167 7.48 -14.34 -6.29
N LEU A 168 7.03 -13.12 -5.97
CA LEU A 168 7.92 -12.02 -5.57
C LEU A 168 8.50 -12.24 -4.16
N ILE A 169 7.73 -12.85 -3.25
CA ILE A 169 8.19 -13.19 -1.90
C ILE A 169 9.03 -14.47 -1.99
N VAL A 170 10.31 -14.36 -1.68
CA VAL A 170 11.28 -15.44 -1.84
C VAL A 170 11.73 -16.05 -0.51
N SER A 171 11.53 -15.35 0.61
CA SER A 171 11.83 -15.85 1.95
C SER A 171 11.10 -15.04 3.02
N GLY A 172 11.12 -15.53 4.26
CA GLY A 172 10.55 -14.92 5.45
C GLY A 172 9.52 -15.81 6.14
N VAL A 173 9.10 -15.41 7.35
CA VAL A 173 8.15 -16.18 8.17
C VAL A 173 7.09 -15.23 8.74
N ILE A 174 5.85 -15.68 8.70
CA ILE A 174 4.70 -15.04 9.36
C ILE A 174 4.15 -16.05 10.38
N SER A 175 3.99 -15.60 11.61
CA SER A 175 3.38 -16.35 12.69
C SER A 175 2.06 -15.72 13.12
#